data_09c5ed24f573b8eb2edc6f9e844478b0
#
_entry.id   09c5ed24f573b8eb2edc6f9e844478b0
#
_cell.length_a   1.000
_cell.length_b   1.000
_cell.length_c   1.000
_cell.angle_alpha   90.00
_cell.angle_beta   90.00
_cell.angle_gamma   90.00
#
_symmetry.space_group_name_H-M   'P 1'
#
loop_
_entity.id
_entity.type
_entity.pdbx_description
1 polymer ?
#
loop_
_entity_poly.entity_id
_entity_poly.type
_entity_poly.pdbx_seq_one_letter_code
_entity_poly.pdbx_strand_id
1 'polypeptide(L)'
;MAEKATTTEKTSKQAAKRKAAEQRATIQAAKTVKENIYEAMFLLGPAGTAEPQAQLDLCKGFIERHGGKIKVLKKWDERKLAYEVNGQKRGTFIISYFTATGAAVVPLERDVKLSEDVLRVLVTKADHLNEQEMNAVEPQPIQPREERNPWDRPDFNRPPRRDDRGPRDDRGGDRPPRREEGAEDGANKD
;
A
#
# COMPACT_ATOMS: atom_id res chain seq x y z
N MET A 1 -30.80 14.37 -68.25
CA MET A 1 -29.95 13.45 -67.44
C MET A 1 -28.90 14.15 -66.57
N ALA A 2 -28.91 15.48 -66.41
CA ALA A 2 -27.87 16.20 -65.68
C ALA A 2 -28.17 16.52 -64.18
N GLU A 3 -29.40 16.38 -63.72
CA GLU A 3 -29.78 16.79 -62.33
C GLU A 3 -29.47 15.75 -61.23
N LYS A 4 -29.28 14.45 -61.59
CA LYS A 4 -28.96 13.41 -60.59
C LYS A 4 -27.50 13.43 -60.13
N ALA A 5 -26.56 13.93 -60.88
CA ALA A 5 -25.13 13.97 -60.56
C ALA A 5 -24.79 15.02 -59.52
N THR A 6 -25.46 16.15 -59.50
CA THR A 6 -25.18 17.25 -58.56
C THR A 6 -25.66 17.00 -57.13
N THR A 7 -26.68 16.16 -56.94
CA THR A 7 -27.23 15.82 -55.60
C THR A 7 -26.30 14.86 -54.85
N THR A 8 -25.71 13.89 -55.55
CA THR A 8 -24.80 12.87 -54.94
C THR A 8 -23.50 13.49 -54.45
N GLU A 9 -22.97 14.45 -55.20
CA GLU A 9 -21.72 15.14 -54.83
C GLU A 9 -21.90 16.08 -53.65
N LYS A 10 -23.06 16.75 -53.52
CA LYS A 10 -23.39 17.55 -52.36
C LYS A 10 -23.53 16.73 -51.09
N THR A 11 -24.12 15.54 -51.18
CA THR A 11 -24.32 14.62 -50.04
C THR A 11 -22.99 14.03 -49.55
N SER A 12 -22.08 13.68 -50.46
CA SER A 12 -20.75 13.15 -50.12
C SER A 12 -19.86 14.21 -49.45
N LYS A 13 -19.87 15.44 -49.94
CA LYS A 13 -19.16 16.60 -49.32
C LYS A 13 -19.70 16.93 -47.92
N GLN A 14 -21.02 16.81 -47.72
CA GLN A 14 -21.66 17.08 -46.45
C GLN A 14 -21.33 15.95 -45.42
N ALA A 15 -21.28 14.69 -45.84
CA ALA A 15 -20.86 13.58 -44.99
C ALA A 15 -19.39 13.67 -44.60
N ALA A 16 -18.51 14.06 -45.50
CA ALA A 16 -17.09 14.29 -45.22
C ALA A 16 -16.89 15.44 -44.23
N LYS A 17 -17.66 16.53 -44.38
CA LYS A 17 -17.61 17.69 -43.46
C LYS A 17 -18.10 17.32 -42.05
N ARG A 18 -19.13 16.48 -41.93
CA ARG A 18 -19.63 15.97 -40.63
C ARG A 18 -18.60 15.10 -39.96
N LYS A 19 -17.97 14.13 -40.67
CA LYS A 19 -16.89 13.30 -40.12
C LYS A 19 -15.69 14.12 -39.65
N ALA A 20 -15.29 15.14 -40.45
CA ALA A 20 -14.18 16.02 -40.05
C ALA A 20 -14.52 16.89 -38.84
N ALA A 21 -15.78 17.33 -38.70
CA ALA A 21 -16.24 18.09 -37.53
C ALA A 21 -16.29 17.22 -36.26
N GLU A 22 -16.75 15.97 -36.42
CA GLU A 22 -16.78 14.99 -35.31
C GLU A 22 -15.37 14.58 -34.85
N GLN A 23 -14.45 14.41 -35.77
CA GLN A 23 -13.04 14.18 -35.47
C GLN A 23 -12.39 15.37 -34.76
N ARG A 24 -12.71 16.61 -35.20
CA ARG A 24 -12.22 17.82 -34.52
C ARG A 24 -12.80 17.97 -33.11
N ALA A 25 -14.08 17.64 -32.93
CA ALA A 25 -14.73 17.68 -31.63
C ALA A 25 -14.12 16.64 -30.66
N THR A 26 -13.83 15.42 -31.13
CA THR A 26 -13.13 14.39 -30.34
C THR A 26 -11.70 14.78 -29.99
N ILE A 27 -10.97 15.39 -30.92
CA ILE A 27 -9.60 15.88 -30.66
C ILE A 27 -9.63 17.07 -29.67
N GLN A 28 -10.61 17.97 -29.79
CA GLN A 28 -10.76 19.08 -28.83
C GLN A 28 -11.20 18.61 -27.44
N ALA A 29 -12.10 17.63 -27.35
CA ALA A 29 -12.49 17.02 -26.08
C ALA A 29 -11.30 16.32 -25.40
N ALA A 30 -10.45 15.64 -26.17
CA ALA A 30 -9.21 15.03 -25.65
C ALA A 30 -8.19 16.08 -25.16
N LYS A 31 -8.17 17.27 -25.77
CA LYS A 31 -7.23 18.34 -25.42
C LYS A 31 -7.60 19.12 -24.14
N THR A 32 -8.86 19.05 -23.70
CA THR A 32 -9.34 19.71 -22.47
C THR A 32 -9.22 18.86 -21.21
N VAL A 33 -8.85 17.58 -21.35
CA VAL A 33 -8.68 16.68 -20.20
C VAL A 33 -7.35 17.01 -19.51
N LYS A 34 -7.44 17.55 -18.30
CA LYS A 34 -6.26 17.87 -17.48
C LYS A 34 -5.50 16.58 -17.15
N GLU A 35 -4.29 16.45 -17.67
CA GLU A 35 -3.35 15.42 -17.28
C GLU A 35 -2.68 15.83 -15.95
N ASN A 36 -2.61 14.91 -15.01
CA ASN A 36 -1.91 15.09 -13.74
C ASN A 36 -0.81 14.03 -13.64
N ILE A 37 0.16 14.28 -12.79
CA ILE A 37 1.21 13.32 -12.47
C ILE A 37 0.74 12.46 -11.30
N TYR A 38 0.87 11.15 -11.46
CA TYR A 38 0.55 10.15 -10.45
C TYR A 38 1.77 9.32 -10.12
N GLU A 39 1.86 8.96 -8.86
CA GLU A 39 2.75 7.93 -8.34
C GLU A 39 1.94 6.67 -8.12
N ALA A 40 2.37 5.55 -8.69
CA ALA A 40 1.81 4.24 -8.38
C ALA A 40 2.86 3.38 -7.72
N MET A 41 2.53 2.83 -6.56
CA MET A 41 3.33 1.82 -5.88
C MET A 41 2.62 0.48 -6.01
N PHE A 42 3.26 -0.45 -6.72
CA PHE A 42 2.79 -1.82 -6.89
C PHE A 42 3.50 -2.73 -5.91
N LEU A 43 2.74 -3.60 -5.26
CA LEU A 43 3.25 -4.67 -4.42
C LEU A 43 3.02 -5.99 -5.14
N LEU A 44 4.10 -6.68 -5.49
CA LEU A 44 4.08 -7.99 -6.12
C LEU A 44 4.48 -9.09 -5.13
N GLY A 45 3.96 -10.30 -5.35
CA GLY A 45 4.32 -11.47 -4.56
C GLY A 45 5.72 -12.01 -4.92
N PRO A 46 6.28 -12.89 -4.05
CA PRO A 46 7.58 -13.50 -4.31
C PRO A 46 7.59 -14.44 -5.51
N ALA A 47 6.44 -14.96 -5.93
CA ALA A 47 6.33 -15.81 -7.12
C ALA A 47 6.66 -15.08 -8.42
N GLY A 48 6.49 -13.75 -8.44
CA GLY A 48 6.86 -12.90 -9.57
C GLY A 48 8.32 -12.41 -9.53
N THR A 49 9.15 -12.85 -8.57
CA THR A 49 10.53 -12.36 -8.41
C THR A 49 11.54 -13.03 -9.33
N ALA A 50 11.14 -14.04 -10.09
CA ALA A 50 12.05 -14.81 -10.96
C ALA A 50 12.77 -13.94 -12.00
N GLU A 51 12.08 -12.91 -12.54
CA GLU A 51 12.68 -11.95 -13.45
C GLU A 51 12.20 -10.51 -13.13
N PRO A 52 13.09 -9.65 -12.64
CA PRO A 52 12.72 -8.26 -12.32
C PRO A 52 12.18 -7.49 -13.52
N GLN A 53 12.63 -7.83 -14.73
CA GLN A 53 12.22 -7.17 -15.94
C GLN A 53 10.75 -7.50 -16.29
N ALA A 54 10.34 -8.76 -16.16
CA ALA A 54 8.96 -9.16 -16.41
C ALA A 54 7.97 -8.45 -15.48
N GLN A 55 8.36 -8.21 -14.23
CA GLN A 55 7.55 -7.45 -13.28
C GLN A 55 7.38 -5.98 -13.70
N LEU A 56 8.46 -5.36 -14.17
CA LEU A 56 8.42 -3.99 -14.68
C LEU A 56 7.53 -3.91 -15.92
N ASP A 57 7.66 -4.86 -16.86
CA ASP A 57 6.87 -4.90 -18.08
C ASP A 57 5.37 -5.11 -17.78
N LEU A 58 5.04 -5.93 -16.79
CA LEU A 58 3.67 -6.12 -16.32
C LEU A 58 3.09 -4.81 -15.78
N CYS A 59 3.79 -4.12 -14.88
CA CYS A 59 3.36 -2.83 -14.34
C CYS A 59 3.24 -1.77 -15.45
N LYS A 60 4.18 -1.77 -16.40
CA LYS A 60 4.14 -0.91 -17.60
C LYS A 60 2.88 -1.17 -18.41
N GLY A 61 2.55 -2.44 -18.66
CA GLY A 61 1.38 -2.83 -19.42
C GLY A 61 0.07 -2.34 -18.82
N PHE A 62 -0.08 -2.34 -17.48
CA PHE A 62 -1.27 -1.78 -16.83
C PHE A 62 -1.40 -0.27 -17.07
N ILE A 63 -0.32 0.48 -16.93
CA ILE A 63 -0.34 1.94 -17.09
C ILE A 63 -0.63 2.33 -18.53
N GLU A 64 0.05 1.69 -19.50
CA GLU A 64 -0.10 2.00 -20.94
C GLU A 64 -1.48 1.64 -21.46
N ARG A 65 -2.08 0.54 -20.99
CA ARG A 65 -3.44 0.11 -21.36
C ARG A 65 -4.50 1.16 -21.06
N HIS A 66 -4.31 1.91 -19.96
CA HIS A 66 -5.21 2.99 -19.56
C HIS A 66 -4.75 4.38 -20.03
N GLY A 67 -3.82 4.42 -21.00
CA GLY A 67 -3.38 5.66 -21.63
C GLY A 67 -2.43 6.50 -20.76
N GLY A 68 -1.84 5.91 -19.73
CA GLY A 68 -0.82 6.58 -18.93
C GLY A 68 0.52 6.65 -19.66
N LYS A 69 1.22 7.77 -19.56
CA LYS A 69 2.58 7.98 -20.08
C LYS A 69 3.57 7.87 -18.95
N ILE A 70 4.39 6.84 -18.97
CA ILE A 70 5.37 6.56 -17.93
C ILE A 70 6.54 7.55 -18.03
N LYS A 71 6.90 8.16 -16.90
CA LYS A 71 8.09 9.00 -16.74
C LYS A 71 9.23 8.22 -16.11
N VAL A 72 8.94 7.54 -15.01
CA VAL A 72 9.91 6.73 -14.27
C VAL A 72 9.24 5.42 -13.87
N LEU A 73 9.94 4.31 -14.03
CA LEU A 73 9.50 2.99 -13.58
C LEU A 73 10.73 2.24 -13.07
N LYS A 74 10.72 1.87 -11.78
CA LYS A 74 11.85 1.16 -11.18
C LYS A 74 11.40 0.21 -10.08
N LYS A 75 12.17 -0.88 -9.87
CA LYS A 75 12.09 -1.67 -8.66
C LYS A 75 12.59 -0.80 -7.51
N TRP A 76 11.74 -0.62 -6.50
CA TRP A 76 12.06 0.24 -5.37
C TRP A 76 12.74 -0.56 -4.26
N ASP A 77 12.10 -1.65 -3.80
CA ASP A 77 12.66 -2.48 -2.74
C ASP A 77 12.01 -3.88 -2.71
N GLU A 78 12.65 -4.79 -1.98
CA GLU A 78 12.11 -6.10 -1.65
C GLU A 78 12.26 -6.32 -0.16
N ARG A 79 11.12 -6.37 0.57
CA ARG A 79 11.14 -6.47 2.02
C ARG A 79 10.05 -7.37 2.58
N LYS A 80 10.23 -7.73 3.84
CA LYS A 80 9.21 -8.41 4.64
C LYS A 80 8.05 -7.43 4.90
N LEU A 81 6.83 -7.90 4.71
CA LEU A 81 5.62 -7.13 4.97
C LEU A 81 5.35 -7.06 6.49
N ALA A 82 4.73 -5.97 6.93
CA ALA A 82 4.33 -5.78 8.33
C ALA A 82 3.23 -6.78 8.76
N TYR A 83 2.41 -7.21 7.81
CA TYR A 83 1.38 -8.25 7.94
C TYR A 83 1.26 -9.00 6.62
N GLU A 84 0.71 -10.20 6.66
CA GLU A 84 0.53 -11.03 5.48
C GLU A 84 -0.54 -10.44 4.54
N VAL A 85 -0.23 -10.39 3.25
CA VAL A 85 -1.15 -9.97 2.19
C VAL A 85 -1.32 -11.14 1.23
N ASN A 86 -2.55 -11.64 1.05
CA ASN A 86 -2.85 -12.83 0.25
C ASN A 86 -1.93 -14.04 0.58
N GLY A 87 -1.65 -14.26 1.88
CA GLY A 87 -0.78 -15.34 2.34
C GLY A 87 0.72 -15.11 2.13
N GLN A 88 1.12 -13.95 1.57
CA GLN A 88 2.52 -13.62 1.32
C GLN A 88 3.10 -12.79 2.47
N LYS A 89 4.29 -13.21 2.98
CA LYS A 89 5.03 -12.54 4.05
C LYS A 89 6.08 -11.55 3.54
N ARG A 90 6.47 -11.69 2.28
CA ARG A 90 7.45 -10.83 1.60
C ARG A 90 6.85 -10.32 0.31
N GLY A 91 7.34 -9.19 -0.17
CA GLY A 91 6.91 -8.64 -1.44
C GLY A 91 7.92 -7.70 -2.04
N THR A 92 7.84 -7.58 -3.37
CA THR A 92 8.62 -6.63 -4.17
C THR A 92 7.79 -5.39 -4.40
N PHE A 93 8.35 -4.25 -4.09
CA PHE A 93 7.76 -2.94 -4.35
C PHE A 93 8.31 -2.36 -5.63
N ILE A 94 7.41 -1.97 -6.54
CA ILE A 94 7.74 -1.27 -7.78
C ILE A 94 7.09 0.10 -7.71
N ILE A 95 7.88 1.15 -7.92
CA ILE A 95 7.39 2.52 -7.99
C ILE A 95 7.37 2.98 -9.44
N SER A 96 6.29 3.65 -9.82
CA SER A 96 6.12 4.24 -11.14
C SER A 96 5.55 5.64 -11.03
N TYR A 97 6.16 6.58 -11.75
CA TYR A 97 5.62 7.92 -11.98
C TYR A 97 5.11 8.01 -13.40
N PHE A 98 3.87 8.40 -13.56
CA PHE A 98 3.24 8.49 -14.88
C PHE A 98 2.28 9.66 -14.96
N THR A 99 2.05 10.14 -16.17
CA THR A 99 1.07 11.17 -16.47
C THR A 99 -0.19 10.53 -17.02
N ALA A 100 -1.33 10.82 -16.42
CA ALA A 100 -2.62 10.30 -16.86
C ALA A 100 -3.76 11.27 -16.55
N THR A 101 -4.93 10.99 -17.09
CA THR A 101 -6.17 11.67 -16.73
C THR A 101 -6.72 11.11 -15.43
N GLY A 102 -7.43 11.92 -14.64
CA GLY A 102 -8.07 11.41 -13.41
C GLY A 102 -9.06 10.26 -13.66
N ALA A 103 -9.71 10.25 -14.83
CA ALA A 103 -10.63 9.19 -15.23
C ALA A 103 -9.94 7.84 -15.50
N ALA A 104 -8.64 7.84 -15.82
CA ALA A 104 -7.87 6.63 -16.11
C ALA A 104 -7.43 5.87 -14.85
N VAL A 105 -7.39 6.54 -13.69
CA VAL A 105 -6.91 5.94 -12.43
C VAL A 105 -7.83 4.83 -11.93
N VAL A 106 -9.15 5.07 -11.95
CA VAL A 106 -10.13 4.10 -11.44
C VAL A 106 -10.11 2.77 -12.23
N PRO A 107 -10.17 2.77 -13.57
CA PRO A 107 -10.07 1.54 -14.34
C PRO A 107 -8.69 0.87 -14.21
N LEU A 108 -7.60 1.64 -14.08
CA LEU A 108 -6.27 1.10 -13.82
C LEU A 108 -6.23 0.34 -12.49
N GLU A 109 -6.72 0.92 -11.39
CA GLU A 109 -6.79 0.24 -10.10
C GLU A 109 -7.65 -1.03 -10.14
N ARG A 110 -8.73 -1.00 -10.92
CA ARG A 110 -9.61 -2.15 -11.11
C ARG A 110 -8.89 -3.29 -11.83
N ASP A 111 -8.20 -2.99 -12.92
CA ASP A 111 -7.45 -3.98 -13.69
C ASP A 111 -6.33 -4.62 -12.87
N VAL A 112 -5.62 -3.80 -12.10
CA VAL A 112 -4.57 -4.29 -11.20
C VAL A 112 -5.13 -5.20 -10.11
N LYS A 113 -6.30 -4.87 -9.54
CA LYS A 113 -6.98 -5.71 -8.53
C LYS A 113 -7.49 -7.05 -9.10
N LEU A 114 -7.73 -7.12 -10.40
CA LEU A 114 -8.14 -8.36 -11.07
C LEU A 114 -6.94 -9.26 -11.42
N SER A 115 -5.73 -8.72 -11.40
CA SER A 115 -4.51 -9.48 -11.63
C SER A 115 -4.12 -10.29 -10.39
N GLU A 116 -3.75 -11.53 -10.58
CA GLU A 116 -3.25 -12.42 -9.52
C GLU A 116 -1.79 -12.14 -9.17
N ASP A 117 -1.02 -11.54 -10.08
CA ASP A 117 0.40 -11.25 -9.91
C ASP A 117 0.65 -10.08 -8.98
N VAL A 118 -0.30 -9.12 -8.91
CA VAL A 118 -0.18 -7.92 -8.09
C VAL A 118 -1.02 -8.07 -6.83
N LEU A 119 -0.36 -8.08 -5.67
CA LEU A 119 -1.02 -8.19 -4.37
C LEU A 119 -1.79 -6.92 -4.00
N ARG A 120 -1.20 -5.76 -4.33
CA ARG A 120 -1.79 -4.46 -4.00
C ARG A 120 -1.22 -3.35 -4.87
N VAL A 121 -2.02 -2.33 -5.11
CA VAL A 121 -1.59 -1.06 -5.71
C VAL A 121 -2.05 0.11 -4.86
N LEU A 122 -1.23 1.14 -4.78
CA LEU A 122 -1.55 2.44 -4.22
C LEU A 122 -1.24 3.49 -5.29
N VAL A 123 -2.23 4.29 -5.67
CA VAL A 123 -2.05 5.39 -6.61
C VAL A 123 -2.28 6.70 -5.89
N THR A 124 -1.29 7.57 -5.93
CA THR A 124 -1.34 8.89 -5.31
C THR A 124 -1.02 9.98 -6.33
N LYS A 125 -1.50 11.20 -6.07
CA LYS A 125 -1.22 12.33 -6.92
C LYS A 125 0.13 12.94 -6.54
N ALA A 126 1.00 13.12 -7.54
CA ALA A 126 2.39 13.55 -7.35
C ALA A 126 2.76 14.81 -8.17
N ASP A 127 1.82 15.72 -8.35
CA ASP A 127 2.03 16.95 -9.12
C ASP A 127 3.10 17.89 -8.51
N HIS A 128 3.47 17.66 -7.25
CA HIS A 128 4.45 18.45 -6.52
C HIS A 128 5.89 18.00 -6.75
N LEU A 129 6.11 16.81 -7.35
CA LEU A 129 7.44 16.25 -7.54
C LEU A 129 8.03 16.65 -8.90
N ASN A 130 9.30 17.01 -8.89
CA ASN A 130 10.10 17.24 -10.09
C ASN A 130 10.70 15.92 -10.63
N GLU A 131 11.05 15.88 -11.91
CA GLU A 131 11.62 14.66 -12.52
C GLU A 131 12.92 14.19 -11.85
N GLN A 132 13.72 15.11 -11.32
CA GLN A 132 14.92 14.78 -10.57
C GLN A 132 14.60 14.08 -9.26
N GLU A 133 13.61 14.57 -8.52
CA GLU A 133 13.12 13.97 -7.28
C GLU A 133 12.52 12.59 -7.52
N MET A 134 11.72 12.41 -8.59
CA MET A 134 11.15 11.11 -8.96
C MET A 134 12.23 10.06 -9.23
N ASN A 135 13.36 10.46 -9.83
CA ASN A 135 14.48 9.56 -10.08
C ASN A 135 15.30 9.30 -8.81
N ALA A 136 15.37 10.27 -7.89
CA ALA A 136 16.17 10.21 -6.67
C ALA A 136 15.46 9.44 -5.52
N VAL A 137 14.18 9.08 -5.69
CA VAL A 137 13.45 8.33 -4.65
C VAL A 137 14.12 6.99 -4.39
N GLU A 138 14.71 6.86 -3.21
CA GLU A 138 15.35 5.64 -2.72
C GLU A 138 14.54 5.00 -1.58
N PRO A 139 14.64 3.68 -1.40
CA PRO A 139 13.98 3.00 -0.29
C PRO A 139 14.59 3.45 1.04
N GLN A 140 13.74 3.79 1.99
CA GLN A 140 14.20 4.11 3.33
C GLN A 140 14.74 2.85 4.02
N PRO A 141 15.88 2.95 4.74
CA PRO A 141 16.42 1.84 5.51
C PRO A 141 15.37 1.37 6.52
N ILE A 142 15.22 0.05 6.61
CA ILE A 142 14.32 -0.56 7.60
C ILE A 142 14.90 -0.26 8.97
N GLN A 143 14.28 0.66 9.71
CA GLN A 143 14.59 0.81 11.12
C GLN A 143 14.14 -0.48 11.82
N PRO A 144 15.04 -1.20 12.51
CA PRO A 144 14.64 -2.33 13.34
C PRO A 144 13.58 -1.78 14.30
N ARG A 145 12.38 -2.32 14.24
CA ARG A 145 11.37 -2.03 15.25
C ARG A 145 11.97 -2.53 16.56
N GLU A 146 12.37 -1.61 17.45
CA GLU A 146 12.73 -1.96 18.81
C GLU A 146 11.62 -2.86 19.33
N GLU A 147 11.95 -4.13 19.61
CA GLU A 147 11.03 -5.04 20.28
C GLU A 147 10.77 -4.43 21.64
N ARG A 148 9.73 -3.60 21.72
CA ARG A 148 9.25 -3.10 22.99
C ARG A 148 8.97 -4.32 23.85
N ASN A 149 9.80 -4.52 24.85
CA ASN A 149 9.63 -5.55 25.85
C ASN A 149 8.16 -5.49 26.28
N PRO A 150 7.39 -6.59 26.22
CA PRO A 150 5.98 -6.58 26.65
C PRO A 150 5.79 -6.06 28.08
N TRP A 151 6.87 -6.06 28.86
CA TRP A 151 6.94 -5.58 30.25
C TRP A 151 7.21 -4.07 30.37
N ASP A 152 7.56 -3.38 29.26
CA ASP A 152 7.86 -1.94 29.21
C ASP A 152 6.62 -1.10 28.86
N ARG A 153 5.44 -1.66 29.06
CA ARG A 153 4.21 -0.84 29.00
C ARG A 153 4.23 0.07 30.23
N PRO A 154 4.23 1.40 30.05
CA PRO A 154 4.00 2.30 31.16
C PRO A 154 2.63 1.93 31.74
N ASP A 155 2.65 1.43 32.95
CA ASP A 155 1.49 0.93 33.68
C ASP A 155 0.69 2.16 34.15
N PHE A 156 -0.06 2.78 33.23
CA PHE A 156 -0.90 3.94 33.50
C PHE A 156 -1.97 3.65 34.57
N ASN A 157 -2.13 2.39 34.96
CA ASN A 157 -3.13 1.97 35.94
C ASN A 157 -2.53 1.42 37.22
N ARG A 158 -1.22 1.64 37.46
CA ARG A 158 -0.60 1.27 38.72
C ARG A 158 -0.86 2.38 39.73
N PRO A 159 -1.68 2.16 40.76
CA PRO A 159 -1.84 3.15 41.80
C PRO A 159 -0.48 3.43 42.40
N PRO A 160 -0.18 4.69 42.78
CA PRO A 160 1.09 5.03 43.38
C PRO A 160 1.31 4.13 44.62
N ARG A 161 2.44 3.41 44.61
CA ARG A 161 2.86 2.65 45.81
C ARG A 161 2.94 3.68 46.94
N ARG A 162 2.01 3.58 47.87
CA ARG A 162 2.14 4.27 49.14
C ARG A 162 3.34 3.67 49.83
N ASP A 163 4.49 4.32 49.73
CA ASP A 163 5.64 4.11 50.58
C ASP A 163 5.35 4.78 51.96
N ASP A 164 4.25 4.33 52.55
CA ASP A 164 3.88 4.71 53.90
C ASP A 164 4.27 3.57 54.84
N ARG A 165 5.55 3.22 54.82
CA ARG A 165 6.18 2.51 55.92
C ARG A 165 6.88 3.54 56.75
N GLY A 166 6.09 4.24 57.62
CA GLY A 166 6.61 4.95 58.76
C GLY A 166 7.50 4.02 59.62
N PRO A 167 8.43 4.61 60.41
CA PRO A 167 9.37 3.86 61.21
C PRO A 167 8.61 2.89 62.11
N ARG A 168 8.93 1.60 62.03
CA ARG A 168 8.44 0.60 62.97
C ARG A 168 9.05 0.88 64.33
N ASP A 169 8.23 1.40 65.22
CA ASP A 169 8.53 1.41 66.66
C ASP A 169 8.74 -0.04 67.13
N ASP A 170 9.98 -0.27 67.57
CA ASP A 170 10.47 -1.51 68.15
C ASP A 170 9.91 -1.61 69.57
N ARG A 171 8.66 -2.09 69.70
CA ARG A 171 8.11 -2.48 70.99
C ARG A 171 8.10 -3.99 71.04
N GLY A 172 9.10 -4.51 71.78
CA GLY A 172 9.15 -5.88 72.21
C GLY A 172 7.83 -6.29 72.88
N GLY A 173 7.23 -7.33 72.41
CA GLY A 173 6.06 -7.97 72.94
C GLY A 173 6.23 -9.48 72.87
N ASP A 174 6.49 -10.02 74.10
CA ASP A 174 6.54 -11.41 74.47
C ASP A 174 5.62 -12.31 73.65
N ARG A 175 6.21 -13.31 72.99
CA ARG A 175 5.48 -14.42 72.42
C ARG A 175 5.68 -15.63 73.31
N PRO A 176 4.61 -16.26 73.83
CA PRO A 176 4.71 -17.52 74.58
C PRO A 176 5.09 -18.68 73.63
N PRO A 177 5.77 -19.70 74.14
CA PRO A 177 6.28 -20.84 73.34
C PRO A 177 5.15 -21.68 72.76
N ARG A 178 5.31 -22.03 71.54
CA ARG A 178 4.40 -22.91 70.77
C ARG A 178 4.61 -24.35 71.27
N ARG A 179 3.55 -24.94 71.81
CA ARG A 179 3.40 -26.32 72.22
C ARG A 179 3.54 -27.24 71.03
N GLU A 180 4.48 -28.19 71.11
CA GLU A 180 4.59 -29.33 70.20
C GLU A 180 3.58 -30.40 70.67
N GLU A 181 2.69 -30.78 69.76
CA GLU A 181 1.92 -32.05 69.86
C GLU A 181 2.05 -32.64 68.45
N GLY A 182 2.81 -33.68 68.25
CA GLY A 182 2.44 -35.06 68.53
C GLY A 182 2.19 -35.72 67.17
N ALA A 183 3.16 -36.51 66.75
CA ALA A 183 3.07 -37.48 65.63
C ALA A 183 1.97 -38.49 65.92
N GLU A 184 1.25 -38.93 64.88
CA GLU A 184 0.86 -40.34 64.77
C GLU A 184 0.52 -40.72 63.32
N ASP A 185 1.20 -41.73 62.88
CA ASP A 185 1.05 -42.75 61.90
C ASP A 185 -0.35 -42.99 61.35
N GLY A 186 -0.37 -43.37 60.08
CA GLY A 186 -1.53 -43.95 59.42
C GLY A 186 -1.23 -44.48 58.02
N ALA A 187 -0.52 -45.62 57.97
CA ALA A 187 -0.47 -46.45 56.79
C ALA A 187 -1.83 -47.11 56.49
N ASN A 188 -2.24 -47.19 55.24
CA ASN A 188 -2.78 -48.41 54.58
C ASN A 188 -3.10 -48.09 53.10
N LYS A 189 -2.48 -48.84 52.19
CA LYS A 189 -2.93 -49.96 51.36
C LYS A 189 -4.39 -49.82 50.83
N ASP A 190 -4.55 -49.65 49.55
CA ASP A 190 -4.84 -50.65 48.49
C ASP A 190 -4.79 -49.95 47.10
#